data_dbbf745a879f653460bde309d759ba68
#
_entry.id   dbbf745a879f653460bde309d759ba68
#
_cell.length_a   1.000
_cell.length_b   1.000
_cell.length_c   1.000
_cell.angle_alpha   90.00
_cell.angle_beta   90.00
_cell.angle_gamma   90.00
#
_symmetry.space_group_name_H-M   'P 1'
#
loop_
_entity.id
_entity.type
_entity.pdbx_description
1 polymer ?
#
loop_
_entity_poly.entity_id
_entity_poly.type
_entity_poly.pdbx_seq_one_letter_code
_entity_poly.pdbx_strand_id
1 'polypeptide(L)'
;MFAIFKREVRSCFHGMIGYVLTAFLLVASAIYFVALNLGYGLPDFGYYTLYNTIFMLLFYFPVLTMRSFAEERHTRTDQLLLTSPVPVAGIVLGKFFALCVVFALPCVVDAVMILTLWALGATAASTLANFAALLCYYLLGCAAIAIGVFLSSLTENQIIAAVAGAAALLLAYLMPSLRRMFTTGSAVALALFTALAAVLSVVAGLRSRSFTLGCLTFAGCCAALTVLFLLRSSWLTEGFSAVLSALCLFAPFEEFVNNNFSIPTLVYYLTVTVLFLFFTVQELEKRRWN
;
A
#
# COMPACT_ATOMS: atom_id res chain seq x y z
N MET A 1 -4.10 24.05 -2.96
CA MET A 1 -4.50 22.67 -2.61
C MET A 1 -5.90 22.33 -3.14
N PHE A 2 -6.96 23.04 -2.75
CA PHE A 2 -8.35 22.70 -3.14
C PHE A 2 -8.61 22.74 -4.67
N ALA A 3 -8.01 23.68 -5.40
CA ALA A 3 -8.14 23.77 -6.85
C ALA A 3 -7.54 22.55 -7.55
N ILE A 4 -6.38 22.06 -7.07
CA ILE A 4 -5.72 20.86 -7.59
C ILE A 4 -6.59 19.63 -7.32
N PHE A 5 -7.08 19.47 -6.09
CA PHE A 5 -8.00 18.41 -5.72
C PHE A 5 -9.22 18.34 -6.64
N LYS A 6 -9.91 19.49 -6.83
CA LYS A 6 -11.09 19.56 -7.71
C LYS A 6 -10.76 19.21 -9.16
N ARG A 7 -9.61 19.67 -9.67
CA ARG A 7 -9.12 19.35 -11.02
C ARG A 7 -8.89 17.84 -11.17
N GLU A 8 -8.21 17.21 -10.20
CA GLU A 8 -7.89 15.78 -10.25
C GLU A 8 -9.15 14.91 -10.16
N VAL A 9 -10.06 15.20 -9.23
CA VAL A 9 -11.35 14.46 -9.15
C VAL A 9 -12.10 14.59 -10.48
N ARG A 10 -12.19 15.79 -11.04
CA ARG A 10 -12.84 16.00 -12.34
C ARG A 10 -12.12 15.22 -13.45
N SER A 11 -10.80 15.19 -13.48
CA SER A 11 -10.01 14.47 -14.47
C SER A 11 -10.27 12.96 -14.42
N CYS A 12 -10.34 12.36 -13.23
CA CYS A 12 -10.64 10.94 -13.06
C CYS A 12 -12.00 10.56 -13.67
N PHE A 13 -13.00 11.42 -13.52
CA PHE A 13 -14.35 11.14 -14.06
C PHE A 13 -14.57 11.60 -15.50
N HIS A 14 -13.86 12.62 -16.01
CA HIS A 14 -13.91 12.96 -17.43
C HIS A 14 -13.23 11.89 -18.31
N GLY A 15 -12.20 11.22 -17.82
CA GLY A 15 -11.42 10.22 -18.55
C GLY A 15 -11.99 8.79 -18.55
N MET A 16 -13.25 8.56 -18.19
CA MET A 16 -13.90 7.25 -18.03
C MET A 16 -13.20 6.29 -17.03
N ILE A 17 -11.94 6.47 -16.70
CA ILE A 17 -11.17 5.54 -15.85
C ILE A 17 -11.77 5.46 -14.45
N GLY A 18 -12.17 6.59 -13.87
CA GLY A 18 -12.81 6.60 -12.56
C GLY A 18 -14.09 5.76 -12.54
N TYR A 19 -14.92 5.87 -13.57
CA TYR A 19 -16.16 5.08 -13.68
C TYR A 19 -15.88 3.59 -13.88
N VAL A 20 -14.94 3.24 -14.75
CA VAL A 20 -14.59 1.83 -15.02
C VAL A 20 -14.00 1.18 -13.78
N LEU A 21 -13.10 1.87 -13.05
CA LEU A 21 -12.50 1.34 -11.83
C LEU A 21 -13.51 1.21 -10.70
N THR A 22 -14.38 2.21 -10.49
CA THR A 22 -15.45 2.11 -9.47
C THR A 22 -16.42 0.99 -9.81
N ALA A 23 -16.83 0.86 -11.08
CA ALA A 23 -17.69 -0.23 -11.52
C ALA A 23 -17.04 -1.60 -11.35
N PHE A 24 -15.75 -1.73 -11.64
CA PHE A 24 -14.99 -2.98 -11.45
C PHE A 24 -15.04 -3.45 -10.00
N LEU A 25 -14.72 -2.56 -9.03
CA LEU A 25 -14.79 -2.91 -7.61
C LEU A 25 -16.21 -3.21 -7.15
N LEU A 26 -17.20 -2.43 -7.58
CA LEU A 26 -18.61 -2.65 -7.23
C LEU A 26 -19.14 -3.97 -7.76
N VAL A 27 -18.80 -4.36 -8.98
CA VAL A 27 -19.19 -5.66 -9.54
C VAL A 27 -18.51 -6.79 -8.75
N ALA A 28 -17.24 -6.65 -8.40
CA ALA A 28 -16.54 -7.66 -7.62
C ALA A 28 -17.16 -7.82 -6.21
N SER A 29 -17.40 -6.72 -5.48
CA SER A 29 -18.02 -6.77 -4.15
C SER A 29 -19.47 -7.28 -4.23
N ALA A 30 -20.23 -6.88 -5.24
CA ALA A 30 -21.61 -7.35 -5.44
C ALA A 30 -21.69 -8.86 -5.72
N ILE A 31 -20.77 -9.41 -6.50
CA ILE A 31 -20.71 -10.86 -6.77
C ILE A 31 -20.49 -11.63 -5.46
N TYR A 32 -19.50 -11.26 -4.66
CA TYR A 32 -19.25 -11.92 -3.38
C TYR A 32 -20.39 -11.70 -2.39
N PHE A 33 -20.95 -10.50 -2.35
CA PHE A 33 -22.09 -10.18 -1.49
C PHE A 33 -23.32 -11.06 -1.81
N VAL A 34 -23.70 -11.15 -3.08
CA VAL A 34 -24.86 -11.96 -3.49
C VAL A 34 -24.58 -13.45 -3.29
N ALA A 35 -23.41 -13.93 -3.70
CA ALA A 35 -23.07 -15.34 -3.64
C ALA A 35 -22.91 -15.85 -2.21
N LEU A 36 -22.21 -15.11 -1.33
CA LEU A 36 -21.81 -15.58 -0.01
C LEU A 36 -22.72 -15.02 1.10
N ASN A 37 -22.93 -13.72 1.15
CA ASN A 37 -23.73 -13.12 2.22
C ASN A 37 -25.23 -13.40 2.03
N LEU A 38 -25.79 -13.16 0.84
CA LEU A 38 -27.22 -13.40 0.60
C LEU A 38 -27.50 -14.88 0.32
N GLY A 39 -26.70 -15.55 -0.50
CA GLY A 39 -26.92 -16.93 -0.91
C GLY A 39 -26.81 -17.93 0.23
N TYR A 40 -25.87 -17.76 1.15
CA TYR A 40 -25.68 -18.62 2.33
C TYR A 40 -26.21 -18.00 3.63
N GLY A 41 -26.74 -16.77 3.60
CA GLY A 41 -27.25 -16.10 4.78
C GLY A 41 -26.19 -15.75 5.83
N LEU A 42 -24.96 -15.46 5.39
CA LEU A 42 -23.82 -15.21 6.27
C LEU A 42 -23.72 -13.71 6.61
N PRO A 43 -23.77 -13.30 7.89
CA PRO A 43 -23.85 -11.90 8.29
C PRO A 43 -22.53 -11.15 8.25
N ASP A 44 -21.38 -11.85 8.13
CA ASP A 44 -20.03 -11.27 8.19
C ASP A 44 -19.59 -10.75 6.83
N PHE A 45 -19.91 -9.48 6.53
CA PHE A 45 -19.54 -8.82 5.29
C PHE A 45 -18.01 -8.65 5.15
N GLY A 46 -17.34 -8.36 6.27
CA GLY A 46 -15.88 -8.21 6.32
C GLY A 46 -15.15 -9.43 5.79
N TYR A 47 -15.54 -10.62 6.26
CA TYR A 47 -14.89 -11.88 5.88
C TYR A 47 -15.27 -12.35 4.48
N TYR A 48 -16.55 -12.34 4.15
CA TYR A 48 -17.02 -12.96 2.91
C TYR A 48 -16.93 -12.04 1.71
N THR A 49 -17.08 -10.72 1.89
CA THR A 49 -17.02 -9.78 0.78
C THR A 49 -15.70 -9.00 0.75
N LEU A 50 -15.35 -8.24 1.80
CA LEU A 50 -14.16 -7.37 1.75
C LEU A 50 -12.86 -8.16 1.65
N TYR A 51 -12.70 -9.26 2.40
CA TYR A 51 -11.49 -10.07 2.35
C TYR A 51 -11.25 -10.69 0.96
N ASN A 52 -12.30 -11.19 0.33
CA ASN A 52 -12.20 -11.78 -1.02
C ASN A 52 -11.94 -10.72 -2.11
N THR A 53 -12.37 -9.46 -1.91
CA THR A 53 -12.09 -8.37 -2.85
C THR A 53 -10.66 -7.82 -2.72
N ILE A 54 -9.89 -8.15 -1.67
CA ILE A 54 -8.49 -7.70 -1.50
C ILE A 54 -7.65 -8.00 -2.75
N PHE A 55 -7.79 -9.19 -3.32
CA PHE A 55 -7.03 -9.56 -4.51
C PHE A 55 -7.30 -8.62 -5.70
N MET A 56 -8.53 -8.11 -5.82
CA MET A 56 -8.89 -7.15 -6.86
C MET A 56 -8.23 -5.78 -6.64
N LEU A 57 -7.93 -5.42 -5.38
CA LEU A 57 -7.23 -4.17 -5.06
C LEU A 57 -5.80 -4.13 -5.63
N LEU A 58 -5.16 -5.29 -5.81
CA LEU A 58 -3.81 -5.39 -6.40
C LEU A 58 -3.76 -4.85 -7.84
N PHE A 59 -4.87 -4.92 -8.56
CA PHE A 59 -5.00 -4.37 -9.91
C PHE A 59 -5.62 -2.98 -9.89
N TYR A 60 -6.56 -2.74 -8.98
CA TYR A 60 -7.27 -1.48 -8.87
C TYR A 60 -6.35 -0.30 -8.55
N PHE A 61 -5.54 -0.40 -7.48
CA PHE A 61 -4.71 0.73 -7.04
C PHE A 61 -3.60 1.11 -8.02
N PRO A 62 -2.85 0.17 -8.64
CA PRO A 62 -1.86 0.54 -9.64
C PRO A 62 -2.46 1.29 -10.83
N VAL A 63 -3.60 0.84 -11.33
CA VAL A 63 -4.28 1.50 -12.45
C VAL A 63 -4.83 2.87 -12.04
N LEU A 64 -5.35 3.00 -10.82
CA LEU A 64 -5.85 4.28 -10.29
C LEU A 64 -4.72 5.30 -10.12
N THR A 65 -3.54 4.87 -9.64
CA THR A 65 -2.44 5.77 -9.27
C THR A 65 -1.44 6.03 -10.39
N MET A 66 -1.38 5.18 -11.44
CA MET A 66 -0.38 5.27 -12.50
C MET A 66 -0.31 6.63 -13.19
N ARG A 67 -1.46 7.31 -13.33
CA ARG A 67 -1.56 8.61 -14.01
C ARG A 67 -1.24 9.81 -13.12
N SER A 68 -1.18 9.64 -11.80
CA SER A 68 -1.14 10.74 -10.85
C SER A 68 0.01 11.73 -11.10
N PHE A 69 1.23 11.22 -11.32
CA PHE A 69 2.41 12.03 -11.63
C PHE A 69 3.06 11.65 -12.96
N ALA A 70 3.04 10.37 -13.35
CA ALA A 70 3.71 9.92 -14.57
C ALA A 70 3.13 10.55 -15.84
N GLU A 71 1.83 10.85 -15.91
CA GLU A 71 1.20 11.53 -17.04
C GLU A 71 1.67 12.98 -17.17
N GLU A 72 1.69 13.73 -16.06
CA GLU A 72 2.14 15.13 -16.06
C GLU A 72 3.63 15.25 -16.45
N ARG A 73 4.44 14.26 -16.06
CA ARG A 73 5.84 14.19 -16.44
C ARG A 73 6.03 13.88 -17.93
N HIS A 74 5.29 12.89 -18.43
CA HIS A 74 5.33 12.52 -19.84
C HIS A 74 4.94 13.71 -20.74
N THR A 75 3.95 14.50 -20.31
CA THR A 75 3.48 15.70 -21.05
C THR A 75 4.27 16.97 -20.71
N ARG A 76 5.27 16.90 -19.79
CA ARG A 76 6.07 18.04 -19.28
C ARG A 76 5.25 19.15 -18.65
N THR A 77 4.02 18.86 -18.21
CA THR A 77 3.16 19.83 -17.50
C THR A 77 3.51 19.95 -16.02
N ASP A 78 4.31 19.03 -15.48
CA ASP A 78 4.87 19.07 -14.13
C ASP A 78 5.69 20.35 -13.88
N GLN A 79 6.39 20.89 -14.88
CA GLN A 79 7.15 22.14 -14.78
C GLN A 79 6.26 23.33 -14.43
N LEU A 80 5.07 23.42 -15.04
CA LEU A 80 4.09 24.47 -14.73
C LEU A 80 3.57 24.36 -13.29
N LEU A 81 3.44 23.14 -12.77
CA LEU A 81 3.00 22.88 -11.41
C LEU A 81 4.08 23.21 -10.37
N LEU A 82 5.34 22.87 -10.67
CA LEU A 82 6.49 23.13 -9.80
C LEU A 82 6.89 24.62 -9.74
N THR A 83 6.63 25.40 -10.82
CA THR A 83 6.84 26.84 -10.84
C THR A 83 5.71 27.65 -10.22
N SER A 84 4.58 27.01 -9.92
CA SER A 84 3.44 27.68 -9.25
C SER A 84 3.80 28.05 -7.80
N PRO A 85 3.18 29.10 -7.21
CA PRO A 85 3.43 29.52 -5.83
C PRO A 85 2.79 28.59 -4.80
N VAL A 86 2.50 27.33 -5.15
CA VAL A 86 1.90 26.31 -4.27
C VAL A 86 3.02 25.46 -3.65
N PRO A 87 2.97 25.19 -2.32
CA PRO A 87 3.92 24.26 -1.71
C PRO A 87 3.77 22.85 -2.28
N VAL A 88 4.89 22.15 -2.49
CA VAL A 88 4.91 20.79 -3.05
C VAL A 88 4.02 19.84 -2.26
N ALA A 89 4.05 19.93 -0.93
CA ALA A 89 3.17 19.15 -0.07
C ALA A 89 1.67 19.37 -0.39
N GLY A 90 1.29 20.60 -0.74
CA GLY A 90 -0.09 20.92 -1.14
C GLY A 90 -0.50 20.28 -2.47
N ILE A 91 0.45 20.09 -3.40
CA ILE A 91 0.23 19.37 -4.67
C ILE A 91 0.02 17.88 -4.40
N VAL A 92 0.94 17.26 -3.65
CA VAL A 92 0.89 15.83 -3.30
C VAL A 92 -0.40 15.48 -2.56
N LEU A 93 -0.73 16.25 -1.51
CA LEU A 93 -1.95 16.04 -0.73
C LEU A 93 -3.22 16.25 -1.56
N GLY A 94 -3.23 17.24 -2.46
CA GLY A 94 -4.36 17.48 -3.35
C GLY A 94 -4.66 16.29 -4.26
N LYS A 95 -3.61 15.70 -4.85
CA LYS A 95 -3.72 14.49 -5.70
C LYS A 95 -4.10 13.26 -4.88
N PHE A 96 -3.45 13.05 -3.74
CA PHE A 96 -3.73 11.93 -2.86
C PHE A 96 -5.20 11.92 -2.41
N PHE A 97 -5.71 13.02 -1.87
CA PHE A 97 -7.11 13.09 -1.45
C PHE A 97 -8.11 12.92 -2.60
N ALA A 98 -7.75 13.37 -3.81
CA ALA A 98 -8.60 13.13 -4.98
C ALA A 98 -8.77 11.64 -5.28
N LEU A 99 -7.68 10.88 -5.24
CA LEU A 99 -7.70 9.42 -5.44
C LEU A 99 -8.43 8.70 -4.29
N CYS A 100 -8.26 9.16 -3.04
CA CYS A 100 -9.00 8.63 -1.89
C CYS A 100 -10.52 8.84 -2.04
N VAL A 101 -10.96 9.97 -2.58
CA VAL A 101 -12.40 10.21 -2.87
C VAL A 101 -12.92 9.27 -3.95
N VAL A 102 -12.14 9.00 -4.99
CA VAL A 102 -12.53 8.02 -6.02
C VAL A 102 -12.70 6.62 -5.41
N PHE A 103 -11.80 6.21 -4.51
CA PHE A 103 -11.91 4.94 -3.79
C PHE A 103 -13.02 4.94 -2.73
N ALA A 104 -13.36 6.08 -2.16
CA ALA A 104 -14.46 6.18 -1.20
C ALA A 104 -15.83 5.84 -1.83
N LEU A 105 -16.01 6.05 -3.14
CA LEU A 105 -17.30 5.78 -3.81
C LEU A 105 -17.74 4.32 -3.72
N PRO A 106 -16.91 3.32 -4.11
CA PRO A 106 -17.27 1.93 -3.89
C PRO A 106 -17.45 1.60 -2.40
N CYS A 107 -16.64 2.14 -1.49
CA CYS A 107 -16.79 1.91 -0.05
C CYS A 107 -18.15 2.44 0.50
N VAL A 108 -18.67 3.54 -0.05
CA VAL A 108 -20.02 4.04 0.32
C VAL A 108 -21.12 3.05 -0.11
N VAL A 109 -20.99 2.43 -1.27
CA VAL A 109 -21.93 1.41 -1.73
C VAL A 109 -21.80 0.14 -0.87
N ASP A 110 -20.58 -0.26 -0.52
CA ASP A 110 -20.33 -1.38 0.40
C ASP A 110 -20.97 -1.11 1.79
N ALA A 111 -20.94 0.15 2.27
CA ALA A 111 -21.66 0.54 3.49
C ALA A 111 -23.18 0.35 3.37
N VAL A 112 -23.77 0.64 2.20
CA VAL A 112 -25.19 0.36 1.95
C VAL A 112 -25.47 -1.15 1.93
N MET A 113 -24.57 -1.97 1.36
CA MET A 113 -24.69 -3.44 1.42
C MET A 113 -24.68 -3.96 2.85
N ILE A 114 -23.84 -3.42 3.75
CA ILE A 114 -23.83 -3.74 5.18
C ILE A 114 -25.18 -3.40 5.81
N LEU A 115 -25.75 -2.23 5.50
CA LEU A 115 -27.08 -1.84 6.00
C LEU A 115 -28.19 -2.78 5.51
N THR A 116 -28.10 -3.32 4.31
CA THR A 116 -29.07 -4.33 3.82
C THR A 116 -29.00 -5.63 4.62
N LEU A 117 -27.79 -6.07 5.02
CA LEU A 117 -27.66 -7.25 5.92
C LEU A 117 -28.30 -6.98 7.29
N TRP A 118 -28.14 -5.79 7.84
CA TRP A 118 -28.80 -5.41 9.08
C TRP A 118 -30.34 -5.46 8.95
N ALA A 119 -30.87 -4.92 7.84
CA ALA A 119 -32.30 -4.97 7.56
C ALA A 119 -32.85 -6.40 7.37
N LEU A 120 -32.00 -7.34 6.94
CA LEU A 120 -32.31 -8.76 6.79
C LEU A 120 -32.17 -9.57 8.09
N GLY A 121 -31.84 -8.93 9.22
CA GLY A 121 -31.81 -9.56 10.54
C GLY A 121 -30.40 -9.82 11.10
N ALA A 122 -29.35 -9.26 10.55
CA ALA A 122 -28.03 -9.33 11.16
C ALA A 122 -28.02 -8.62 12.52
N THR A 123 -27.24 -9.12 13.47
CA THR A 123 -27.14 -8.54 14.80
C THR A 123 -26.46 -7.18 14.78
N ALA A 124 -26.78 -6.29 15.72
CA ALA A 124 -26.12 -5.00 15.83
C ALA A 124 -24.60 -5.13 16.05
N ALA A 125 -24.16 -6.17 16.76
CA ALA A 125 -22.74 -6.44 16.99
C ALA A 125 -22.01 -6.80 15.70
N SER A 126 -22.56 -7.69 14.86
CA SER A 126 -21.97 -8.04 13.56
C SER A 126 -21.97 -6.86 12.59
N THR A 127 -23.01 -6.04 12.61
CA THR A 127 -23.09 -4.81 11.79
C THR A 127 -22.00 -3.82 12.17
N LEU A 128 -21.76 -3.59 13.46
CA LEU A 128 -20.70 -2.70 13.93
C LEU A 128 -19.31 -3.24 13.55
N ALA A 129 -19.09 -4.55 13.68
CA ALA A 129 -17.84 -5.19 13.24
C ALA A 129 -17.61 -5.05 11.73
N ASN A 130 -18.66 -5.21 10.91
CA ASN A 130 -18.58 -5.00 9.45
C ASN A 130 -18.23 -3.55 9.10
N PHE A 131 -18.76 -2.55 9.79
CA PHE A 131 -18.37 -1.15 9.60
C PHE A 131 -16.92 -0.87 10.02
N ALA A 132 -16.46 -1.49 11.11
CA ALA A 132 -15.05 -1.41 11.52
C ALA A 132 -14.12 -2.04 10.47
N ALA A 133 -14.50 -3.19 9.90
CA ALA A 133 -13.77 -3.81 8.80
C ALA A 133 -13.76 -2.92 7.55
N LEU A 134 -14.88 -2.28 7.19
CA LEU A 134 -14.96 -1.35 6.06
C LEU A 134 -14.06 -0.12 6.27
N LEU A 135 -14.02 0.44 7.47
CA LEU A 135 -13.13 1.55 7.80
C LEU A 135 -11.65 1.14 7.67
N CYS A 136 -11.30 -0.04 8.17
CA CYS A 136 -9.96 -0.59 8.04
C CYS A 136 -9.59 -0.85 6.56
N TYR A 137 -10.53 -1.37 5.76
CA TYR A 137 -10.40 -1.55 4.31
C TYR A 137 -10.14 -0.23 3.58
N TYR A 138 -10.85 0.83 3.96
CA TYR A 138 -10.61 2.16 3.41
C TYR A 138 -9.22 2.71 3.77
N LEU A 139 -8.75 2.54 5.01
CA LEU A 139 -7.41 2.96 5.43
C LEU A 139 -6.30 2.14 4.74
N LEU A 140 -6.50 0.83 4.56
CA LEU A 140 -5.61 -0.01 3.75
C LEU A 140 -5.53 0.54 2.31
N GLY A 141 -6.67 0.92 1.73
CA GLY A 141 -6.72 1.54 0.41
C GLY A 141 -5.96 2.87 0.36
N CYS A 142 -6.10 3.73 1.37
CA CYS A 142 -5.34 4.97 1.47
C CYS A 142 -3.82 4.71 1.51
N ALA A 143 -3.36 3.70 2.26
CA ALA A 143 -1.96 3.31 2.30
C ALA A 143 -1.46 2.78 0.94
N ALA A 144 -2.25 1.94 0.27
CA ALA A 144 -1.94 1.44 -1.06
C ALA A 144 -1.89 2.56 -2.12
N ILE A 145 -2.83 3.52 -2.06
CA ILE A 145 -2.81 4.73 -2.92
C ILE A 145 -1.54 5.54 -2.67
N ALA A 146 -1.11 5.74 -1.42
CA ALA A 146 0.10 6.50 -1.10
C ALA A 146 1.36 5.83 -1.69
N ILE A 147 1.47 4.49 -1.61
CA ILE A 147 2.54 3.71 -2.24
C ILE A 147 2.51 3.90 -3.76
N GLY A 148 1.35 3.78 -4.40
CA GLY A 148 1.19 3.94 -5.83
C GLY A 148 1.52 5.34 -6.32
N VAL A 149 1.11 6.38 -5.59
CA VAL A 149 1.44 7.80 -5.87
C VAL A 149 2.95 8.02 -5.78
N PHE A 150 3.62 7.46 -4.77
CA PHE A 150 5.08 7.51 -4.66
C PHE A 150 5.77 6.86 -5.87
N LEU A 151 5.37 5.65 -6.25
CA LEU A 151 5.96 4.96 -7.42
C LEU A 151 5.67 5.70 -8.73
N SER A 152 4.48 6.29 -8.89
CA SER A 152 4.15 7.15 -10.03
C SER A 152 5.02 8.41 -10.08
N SER A 153 5.48 8.92 -8.93
CA SER A 153 6.39 10.08 -8.89
C SER A 153 7.82 9.76 -9.32
N LEU A 154 8.25 8.50 -9.30
CA LEU A 154 9.61 8.09 -9.69
C LEU A 154 9.78 7.92 -11.19
N THR A 155 8.71 7.69 -11.95
CA THR A 155 8.74 7.33 -13.38
C THR A 155 8.01 8.34 -14.26
N GLU A 156 8.40 8.44 -15.54
CA GLU A 156 7.71 9.25 -16.56
C GLU A 156 6.75 8.41 -17.41
N ASN A 157 6.86 7.08 -17.30
CA ASN A 157 6.04 6.16 -18.08
C ASN A 157 4.93 5.57 -17.19
N GLN A 158 3.67 5.79 -17.60
CA GLN A 158 2.47 5.30 -16.88
C GLN A 158 2.47 3.77 -16.74
N ILE A 159 2.93 3.04 -17.76
CA ILE A 159 2.95 1.56 -17.75
C ILE A 159 3.96 1.07 -16.71
N ILE A 160 5.15 1.70 -16.67
CA ILE A 160 6.18 1.35 -15.68
C ILE A 160 5.69 1.67 -14.27
N ALA A 161 5.00 2.80 -14.07
CA ALA A 161 4.38 3.14 -12.79
C ALA A 161 3.34 2.10 -12.35
N ALA A 162 2.46 1.67 -13.27
CA ALA A 162 1.47 0.64 -12.99
C ALA A 162 2.09 -0.71 -12.63
N VAL A 163 3.07 -1.16 -13.42
CA VAL A 163 3.77 -2.44 -13.18
C VAL A 163 4.55 -2.40 -11.86
N ALA A 164 5.25 -1.29 -11.58
CA ALA A 164 5.97 -1.13 -10.31
C ALA A 164 5.00 -1.10 -9.11
N GLY A 165 3.86 -0.41 -9.24
CA GLY A 165 2.80 -0.39 -8.23
C GLY A 165 2.20 -1.77 -7.98
N ALA A 166 1.87 -2.50 -9.05
CA ALA A 166 1.36 -3.85 -8.97
C ALA A 166 2.37 -4.81 -8.34
N ALA A 167 3.64 -4.72 -8.72
CA ALA A 167 4.71 -5.54 -8.14
C ALA A 167 4.91 -5.24 -6.64
N ALA A 168 4.90 -3.97 -6.24
CA ALA A 168 5.04 -3.59 -4.83
C ALA A 168 3.86 -4.09 -3.98
N LEU A 169 2.62 -3.92 -4.44
CA LEU A 169 1.44 -4.40 -3.74
C LEU A 169 1.35 -5.94 -3.74
N LEU A 170 1.75 -6.60 -4.83
CA LEU A 170 1.81 -8.06 -4.90
C LEU A 170 2.85 -8.61 -3.91
N LEU A 171 4.03 -8.00 -3.83
CA LEU A 171 5.03 -8.36 -2.84
C LEU A 171 4.49 -8.19 -1.42
N ALA A 172 3.82 -7.06 -1.11
CA ALA A 172 3.20 -6.83 0.19
C ALA A 172 2.10 -7.85 0.50
N TYR A 173 1.35 -8.31 -0.51
CA TYR A 173 0.32 -9.35 -0.38
C TYR A 173 0.92 -10.74 -0.12
N LEU A 174 2.05 -11.06 -0.75
CA LEU A 174 2.72 -12.36 -0.57
C LEU A 174 3.58 -12.42 0.70
N MET A 175 3.90 -11.27 1.33
CA MET A 175 4.75 -11.20 2.53
C MET A 175 4.31 -12.10 3.68
N PRO A 176 3.02 -12.26 4.03
CA PRO A 176 2.60 -13.20 5.09
C PRO A 176 2.98 -14.64 4.79
N SER A 177 2.85 -15.08 3.52
CA SER A 177 3.22 -16.42 3.08
C SER A 177 4.74 -16.62 3.10
N LEU A 178 5.49 -15.63 2.64
CA LEU A 178 6.94 -15.62 2.73
C LEU A 178 7.42 -15.66 4.18
N ARG A 179 6.80 -14.87 5.06
CA ARG A 179 7.09 -14.89 6.50
C ARG A 179 6.92 -16.28 7.09
N ARG A 180 5.84 -16.99 6.79
CA ARG A 180 5.60 -18.37 7.27
C ARG A 180 6.66 -19.33 6.76
N MET A 181 7.12 -19.17 5.52
CA MET A 181 8.14 -20.02 4.91
C MET A 181 9.53 -19.79 5.52
N PHE A 182 9.87 -18.55 5.87
CA PHE A 182 11.20 -18.16 6.35
C PHE A 182 11.35 -18.18 7.88
N THR A 183 10.28 -18.25 8.67
CA THR A 183 10.35 -18.28 10.14
C THR A 183 10.82 -19.63 10.71
N THR A 184 11.08 -20.62 9.87
CA THR A 184 11.42 -22.00 10.31
C THR A 184 12.89 -22.22 10.69
N GLY A 185 13.79 -21.24 10.56
CA GLY A 185 15.18 -21.44 10.96
C GLY A 185 16.01 -20.15 11.06
N SER A 186 16.78 -20.03 12.12
CA SER A 186 17.74 -18.95 12.32
C SER A 186 18.78 -18.82 11.20
N ALA A 187 19.13 -19.94 10.55
CA ALA A 187 20.03 -19.98 9.40
C ALA A 187 19.46 -19.27 8.17
N VAL A 188 18.15 -19.37 7.93
CA VAL A 188 17.47 -18.69 6.80
C VAL A 188 17.42 -17.19 7.02
N ALA A 189 17.15 -16.74 8.25
CA ALA A 189 17.19 -15.33 8.61
C ALA A 189 18.62 -14.76 8.40
N LEU A 190 19.64 -15.48 8.80
CA LEU A 190 21.04 -15.11 8.57
C LEU A 190 21.36 -15.00 7.07
N ALA A 191 20.95 -15.98 6.25
CA ALA A 191 21.19 -15.97 4.81
C ALA A 191 20.52 -14.77 4.12
N LEU A 192 19.31 -14.40 4.55
CA LEU A 192 18.59 -13.25 3.98
C LEU A 192 19.21 -11.91 4.41
N PHE A 193 19.62 -11.77 5.68
CA PHE A 193 20.33 -10.57 6.12
C PHE A 193 21.70 -10.43 5.45
N THR A 194 22.42 -11.54 5.21
CA THR A 194 23.68 -11.49 4.46
C THR A 194 23.46 -11.13 2.99
N ALA A 195 22.39 -11.61 2.35
CA ALA A 195 22.02 -11.23 1.01
C ALA A 195 21.67 -9.73 0.94
N LEU A 196 20.90 -9.21 1.90
CA LEU A 196 20.58 -7.77 2.00
C LEU A 196 21.84 -6.94 2.20
N ALA A 197 22.75 -7.37 3.09
CA ALA A 197 24.05 -6.72 3.31
C ALA A 197 24.90 -6.71 2.04
N ALA A 198 24.86 -7.78 1.24
CA ALA A 198 25.54 -7.84 -0.05
C ALA A 198 24.97 -6.79 -1.03
N VAL A 199 23.66 -6.68 -1.16
CA VAL A 199 23.02 -5.65 -2.01
C VAL A 199 23.41 -4.24 -1.56
N LEU A 200 23.31 -3.96 -0.26
CA LEU A 200 23.67 -2.65 0.30
C LEU A 200 25.15 -2.31 0.08
N SER A 201 26.05 -3.29 0.22
CA SER A 201 27.47 -3.10 -0.02
C SER A 201 27.81 -2.83 -1.49
N VAL A 202 27.11 -3.50 -2.42
CA VAL A 202 27.24 -3.23 -3.85
C VAL A 202 26.76 -1.82 -4.16
N VAL A 203 25.60 -1.41 -3.65
CA VAL A 203 25.08 -0.04 -3.84
C VAL A 203 26.03 1.01 -3.25
N ALA A 204 26.58 0.76 -2.05
CA ALA A 204 27.55 1.65 -1.43
C ALA A 204 28.86 1.74 -2.24
N GLY A 205 29.35 0.62 -2.75
CA GLY A 205 30.53 0.57 -3.63
C GLY A 205 30.34 1.32 -4.94
N LEU A 206 29.19 1.16 -5.58
CA LEU A 206 28.83 1.89 -6.81
C LEU A 206 28.71 3.40 -6.57
N ARG A 207 28.11 3.80 -5.44
CA ARG A 207 27.91 5.21 -5.09
C ARG A 207 29.23 5.91 -4.72
N SER A 208 30.13 5.22 -4.02
CA SER A 208 31.45 5.74 -3.61
C SER A 208 32.54 5.60 -4.68
N ARG A 209 32.23 4.98 -5.81
CA ARG A 209 33.19 4.63 -6.88
C ARG A 209 34.44 3.91 -6.40
N SER A 210 34.39 3.25 -5.23
CA SER A 210 35.52 2.51 -4.66
C SER A 210 35.08 1.09 -4.30
N PHE A 211 35.70 0.11 -4.97
CA PHE A 211 35.46 -1.31 -4.72
C PHE A 211 35.87 -1.73 -3.29
N THR A 212 36.95 -1.13 -2.78
CA THR A 212 37.46 -1.39 -1.42
C THR A 212 36.48 -1.03 -0.32
N LEU A 213 35.76 0.10 -0.44
CA LEU A 213 34.69 0.48 0.50
C LEU A 213 33.51 -0.49 0.45
N GLY A 214 33.12 -0.96 -0.73
CA GLY A 214 32.08 -1.98 -0.86
C GLY A 214 32.45 -3.30 -0.16
N CYS A 215 33.68 -3.79 -0.36
CA CYS A 215 34.18 -4.99 0.32
C CYS A 215 34.28 -4.82 1.83
N LEU A 216 34.74 -3.67 2.31
CA LEU A 216 34.89 -3.40 3.74
C LEU A 216 33.53 -3.31 4.45
N THR A 217 32.53 -2.67 3.82
CA THR A 217 31.14 -2.61 4.35
C THR A 217 30.51 -4.00 4.38
N PHE A 218 30.72 -4.83 3.36
CA PHE A 218 30.23 -6.20 3.33
C PHE A 218 30.85 -7.05 4.44
N ALA A 219 32.17 -7.03 4.56
CA ALA A 219 32.88 -7.77 5.59
C ALA A 219 32.47 -7.35 7.02
N GLY A 220 32.32 -6.04 7.26
CA GLY A 220 31.84 -5.50 8.53
C GLY A 220 30.41 -5.94 8.86
N CYS A 221 29.49 -5.89 7.90
CA CYS A 221 28.13 -6.36 8.09
C CYS A 221 28.06 -7.88 8.33
N CYS A 222 28.81 -8.67 7.57
CA CYS A 222 28.87 -10.12 7.79
C CYS A 222 29.45 -10.49 9.15
N ALA A 223 30.52 -9.82 9.59
CA ALA A 223 31.09 -10.03 10.92
C ALA A 223 30.10 -9.67 12.04
N ALA A 224 29.40 -8.54 11.91
CA ALA A 224 28.38 -8.15 12.89
C ALA A 224 27.21 -9.14 12.93
N LEU A 225 26.72 -9.59 11.78
CA LEU A 225 25.63 -10.58 11.68
C LEU A 225 26.04 -11.95 12.25
N THR A 226 27.27 -12.42 11.98
CA THR A 226 27.76 -13.70 12.54
C THR A 226 27.95 -13.62 14.04
N VAL A 227 28.47 -12.52 14.58
CA VAL A 227 28.59 -12.30 16.02
C VAL A 227 27.19 -12.28 16.69
N LEU A 228 26.24 -11.60 16.09
CA LEU A 228 24.86 -11.52 16.57
C LEU A 228 24.16 -12.90 16.54
N PHE A 229 24.44 -13.70 15.50
CA PHE A 229 23.96 -15.07 15.39
C PHE A 229 24.51 -15.99 16.49
N LEU A 230 25.80 -15.86 16.79
CA LEU A 230 26.46 -16.67 17.83
C LEU A 230 26.04 -16.28 19.25
N LEU A 231 25.79 -14.99 19.50
CA LEU A 231 25.43 -14.48 20.82
C LEU A 231 23.92 -14.68 21.11
N ARG A 232 23.04 -14.38 20.14
CA ARG A 232 21.58 -14.46 20.31
C ARG A 232 20.88 -14.66 18.97
N SER A 233 20.74 -15.90 18.54
CA SER A 233 20.02 -16.24 17.30
C SER A 233 18.54 -15.84 17.33
N SER A 234 17.90 -15.78 18.52
CA SER A 234 16.50 -15.34 18.67
C SER A 234 16.27 -13.89 18.25
N TRP A 235 17.22 -12.99 18.51
CA TRP A 235 17.09 -11.58 18.11
C TRP A 235 17.11 -11.37 16.59
N LEU A 236 17.85 -12.19 15.87
CA LEU A 236 17.85 -12.17 14.41
C LEU A 236 16.51 -12.63 13.85
N THR A 237 15.93 -13.69 14.40
CA THR A 237 14.62 -14.19 13.96
C THR A 237 13.49 -13.24 14.33
N GLU A 238 13.53 -12.65 15.53
CA GLU A 238 12.56 -11.63 15.97
C GLU A 238 12.68 -10.35 15.15
N GLY A 239 13.89 -9.82 14.96
CA GLY A 239 14.13 -8.64 14.13
C GLY A 239 13.71 -8.85 12.68
N PHE A 240 14.03 -10.01 12.12
CA PHE A 240 13.60 -10.36 10.76
C PHE A 240 12.08 -10.48 10.65
N SER A 241 11.45 -11.16 11.61
CA SER A 241 9.98 -11.27 11.64
C SER A 241 9.31 -9.91 11.83
N ALA A 242 9.90 -8.99 12.61
CA ALA A 242 9.40 -7.63 12.78
C ALA A 242 9.49 -6.80 11.49
N VAL A 243 10.62 -6.88 10.77
CA VAL A 243 10.78 -6.22 9.46
C VAL A 243 9.78 -6.78 8.44
N LEU A 244 9.65 -8.10 8.35
CA LEU A 244 8.67 -8.71 7.44
C LEU A 244 7.24 -8.34 7.83
N SER A 245 6.90 -8.29 9.12
CA SER A 245 5.56 -7.88 9.57
C SER A 245 5.28 -6.42 9.25
N ALA A 246 6.28 -5.54 9.33
CA ALA A 246 6.15 -4.14 8.93
C ALA A 246 5.91 -3.95 7.41
N LEU A 247 6.33 -4.91 6.59
CA LEU A 247 6.08 -4.92 5.14
C LEU A 247 4.76 -5.61 4.76
N CYS A 248 4.11 -6.33 5.69
CA CYS A 248 2.85 -7.01 5.47
C CYS A 248 1.67 -6.03 5.48
N LEU A 249 1.42 -5.35 4.35
CA LEU A 249 0.34 -4.36 4.26
C LEU A 249 -1.06 -4.97 4.46
N PHE A 250 -1.29 -6.19 3.99
CA PHE A 250 -2.60 -6.82 3.99
C PHE A 250 -2.88 -7.68 5.24
N ALA A 251 -1.84 -8.18 5.92
CA ALA A 251 -2.01 -9.05 7.09
C ALA A 251 -2.76 -8.37 8.27
N PRO A 252 -2.51 -7.10 8.62
CA PRO A 252 -3.23 -6.47 9.73
C PRO A 252 -4.74 -6.33 9.48
N PHE A 253 -5.19 -6.36 8.22
CA PHE A 253 -6.61 -6.34 7.88
C PHE A 253 -7.32 -7.63 8.33
N GLU A 254 -6.64 -8.80 8.36
CA GLU A 254 -7.21 -10.07 8.82
C GLU A 254 -7.72 -9.99 10.28
N GLU A 255 -7.14 -9.13 11.12
CA GLU A 255 -7.61 -8.93 12.50
C GLU A 255 -9.03 -8.36 12.52
N PHE A 256 -9.31 -7.36 11.67
CA PHE A 256 -10.65 -6.76 11.59
C PHE A 256 -11.67 -7.70 10.97
N VAL A 257 -11.24 -8.51 10.01
CA VAL A 257 -12.07 -9.55 9.39
C VAL A 257 -12.49 -10.61 10.40
N ASN A 258 -11.63 -10.91 11.38
CA ASN A 258 -11.91 -11.82 12.50
C ASN A 258 -12.64 -11.13 13.67
N ASN A 259 -13.27 -9.98 13.43
CA ASN A 259 -14.01 -9.18 14.41
C ASN A 259 -13.17 -8.68 15.61
N ASN A 260 -11.84 -8.60 15.44
CA ASN A 260 -10.93 -8.04 16.44
C ASN A 260 -10.60 -6.60 16.10
N PHE A 261 -11.16 -5.65 16.85
CA PHE A 261 -10.85 -4.24 16.68
C PHE A 261 -9.45 -3.91 17.24
N SER A 262 -8.50 -3.63 16.37
CA SER A 262 -7.10 -3.37 16.69
C SER A 262 -6.72 -1.93 16.39
N ILE A 263 -6.51 -1.11 17.42
CA ILE A 263 -6.02 0.28 17.28
C ILE A 263 -4.61 0.32 16.64
N PRO A 264 -3.67 -0.57 16.99
CA PRO A 264 -2.36 -0.61 16.35
C PRO A 264 -2.42 -0.72 14.81
N THR A 265 -3.37 -1.48 14.28
CA THR A 265 -3.57 -1.63 12.82
C THR A 265 -3.97 -0.31 12.15
N LEU A 266 -4.84 0.48 12.78
CA LEU A 266 -5.24 1.80 12.26
C LEU A 266 -4.04 2.76 12.25
N VAL A 267 -3.27 2.78 13.33
CA VAL A 267 -2.04 3.59 13.44
C VAL A 267 -1.02 3.16 12.39
N TYR A 268 -0.87 1.86 12.15
CA TYR A 268 0.03 1.32 11.12
C TYR A 268 -0.34 1.86 9.72
N TYR A 269 -1.60 1.78 9.29
CA TYR A 269 -2.01 2.29 7.98
C TYR A 269 -1.81 3.80 7.84
N LEU A 270 -2.11 4.57 8.89
CA LEU A 270 -1.85 6.01 8.89
C LEU A 270 -0.35 6.31 8.79
N THR A 271 0.48 5.58 9.52
CA THR A 271 1.94 5.76 9.49
C THR A 271 2.50 5.44 8.10
N VAL A 272 2.09 4.32 7.48
CA VAL A 272 2.50 3.97 6.12
C VAL A 272 2.07 5.05 5.12
N THR A 273 0.83 5.53 5.22
CA THR A 273 0.32 6.60 4.35
C THR A 273 1.17 7.86 4.46
N VAL A 274 1.41 8.34 5.68
CA VAL A 274 2.20 9.57 5.92
C VAL A 274 3.64 9.39 5.43
N LEU A 275 4.25 8.24 5.68
CA LEU A 275 5.62 7.94 5.27
C LEU A 275 5.80 7.98 3.75
N PHE A 276 4.92 7.34 2.98
CA PHE A 276 5.01 7.36 1.52
C PHE A 276 4.66 8.71 0.91
N LEU A 277 3.72 9.44 1.50
CA LEU A 277 3.46 10.84 1.10
C LEU A 277 4.66 11.75 1.37
N PHE A 278 5.34 11.58 2.50
CA PHE A 278 6.58 12.28 2.81
C PHE A 278 7.67 11.97 1.78
N PHE A 279 7.88 10.71 1.42
CA PHE A 279 8.84 10.36 0.37
C PHE A 279 8.48 10.96 -0.98
N THR A 280 7.19 11.01 -1.31
CA THR A 280 6.72 11.66 -2.55
C THR A 280 7.05 13.16 -2.56
N VAL A 281 6.84 13.85 -1.44
CA VAL A 281 7.18 15.28 -1.29
C VAL A 281 8.69 15.49 -1.45
N GLN A 282 9.53 14.68 -0.79
CA GLN A 282 10.98 14.77 -0.87
C GLN A 282 11.50 14.54 -2.30
N GLU A 283 10.94 13.58 -3.03
CA GLU A 283 11.32 13.32 -4.42
C GLU A 283 10.98 14.50 -5.34
N LEU A 284 9.82 15.12 -5.14
CA LEU A 284 9.40 16.29 -5.93
C LEU A 284 10.19 17.55 -5.54
N GLU A 285 10.52 17.75 -4.27
CA GLU A 285 11.37 18.86 -3.81
C GLU A 285 12.78 18.74 -4.40
N LYS A 286 13.39 17.56 -4.36
CA LYS A 286 14.69 17.31 -4.96
C LYS A 286 14.74 17.72 -6.45
N ARG A 287 13.64 17.52 -7.17
CA ARG A 287 13.54 17.90 -8.57
C ARG A 287 13.31 19.39 -8.79
N ARG A 288 12.69 20.05 -7.84
CA ARG A 288 12.50 21.52 -7.91
C ARG A 288 13.84 22.28 -7.80
N TRP A 289 14.86 21.66 -7.19
CA TRP A 289 16.18 22.24 -6.96
C TRP A 289 17.23 21.82 -8.02
N ASN A 290 16.99 20.78 -8.79
CA ASN A 290 17.81 20.34 -9.94
C ASN A 290 17.23 20.84 -11.27
#